data_ed39cfad1fc8963129f904d34f524d12
#
_entry.id   ed39cfad1fc8963129f904d34f524d12
#
_cell.length_a   1.000
_cell.length_b   1.000
_cell.length_c   1.000
_cell.angle_alpha   90.00
_cell.angle_beta   90.00
_cell.angle_gamma   90.00
#
_symmetry.space_group_name_H-M   'P 1'
#
loop_
_entity.id
_entity.type
_entity.pdbx_description
1 polymer ?
#
loop_
_entity_poly.entity_id
_entity_poly.type
_entity_poly.pdbx_seq_one_letter_code
_entity_poly.pdbx_strand_id
1 'polypeptide(L)'
;CNGMSLGQKALVISPEFRPPTIIERKLRQCSTSENQSLKFVRQWAEWARGRLWFYDHQGSVNAKYVLAAIRYAQDKFGITQVVVDSLMKMGIATSADGYDKQKWFVDLLQSIAHDTGVHIHLVAHARKANSDSEMPGIHDVKGTSEICDMAENVYVVWTNKRKLDEIEGGNFKH
;
A
#
# COMPACT_ATOMS: atom_id res chain seq x y z
N CYS A 1 -11.61 4.06 1.08
CA CYS A 1 -12.86 4.69 0.61
C CYS A 1 -13.20 5.99 1.37
N ASN A 2 -13.00 6.08 2.69
CA ASN A 2 -13.40 7.29 3.45
C ASN A 2 -12.76 8.59 2.92
N GLY A 3 -11.47 8.63 2.67
CA GLY A 3 -10.80 9.82 2.11
C GLY A 3 -11.38 10.25 0.77
N MET A 4 -11.67 9.30 -0.12
CA MET A 4 -12.28 9.60 -1.43
C MET A 4 -13.72 10.14 -1.30
N SER A 5 -14.46 9.75 -0.27
CA SER A 5 -15.78 10.33 0.04
C SER A 5 -15.68 11.79 0.49
N LEU A 6 -14.52 12.20 1.02
CA LEU A 6 -14.20 13.58 1.40
C LEU A 6 -13.54 14.38 0.25
N GLY A 7 -13.66 13.92 -0.99
CA GLY A 7 -13.12 14.60 -2.16
C GLY A 7 -11.65 14.31 -2.47
N GLN A 8 -10.98 13.47 -1.68
CA GLN A 8 -9.60 13.08 -1.95
C GLN A 8 -9.52 12.20 -3.22
N LYS A 9 -8.41 12.32 -3.92
CA LYS A 9 -8.12 11.57 -5.13
C LYS A 9 -6.91 10.68 -4.90
N ALA A 10 -6.98 9.41 -5.32
CA ALA A 10 -5.99 8.41 -5.00
C ALA A 10 -5.35 7.80 -6.25
N LEU A 11 -4.03 7.60 -6.19
CA LEU A 11 -3.25 6.79 -7.13
C LEU A 11 -2.78 5.52 -6.41
N VAL A 12 -3.02 4.36 -7.00
CA VAL A 12 -2.51 3.07 -6.51
C VAL A 12 -1.46 2.55 -7.48
N ILE A 13 -0.26 2.32 -6.95
CA ILE A 13 0.89 1.74 -7.65
C ILE A 13 1.17 0.39 -7.00
N SER A 14 0.64 -0.69 -7.58
CA SER A 14 0.82 -2.04 -7.04
C SER A 14 1.29 -3.01 -8.11
N PRO A 15 2.62 -3.18 -8.29
CA PRO A 15 3.16 -4.17 -9.21
C PRO A 15 2.92 -5.63 -8.78
N GLU A 16 2.39 -5.86 -7.57
CA GLU A 16 2.04 -7.19 -7.06
C GLU A 16 0.65 -7.64 -7.51
N PHE A 17 -0.29 -6.71 -7.61
CA PHE A 17 -1.68 -7.00 -7.94
C PHE A 17 -2.16 -6.17 -9.12
N ARG A 18 -2.84 -6.83 -10.06
CA ARG A 18 -3.49 -6.14 -11.18
C ARG A 18 -4.65 -5.28 -10.69
N PRO A 19 -4.95 -4.15 -11.37
CA PRO A 19 -6.06 -3.28 -11.00
C PRO A 19 -7.40 -4.00 -10.80
N PRO A 20 -7.83 -4.97 -11.63
CA PRO A 20 -9.07 -5.71 -11.40
C PRO A 20 -9.11 -6.43 -10.04
N THR A 21 -8.00 -7.05 -9.63
CA THR A 21 -7.91 -7.75 -8.34
C THR A 21 -8.04 -6.76 -7.16
N ILE A 22 -7.42 -5.58 -7.28
CA ILE A 22 -7.53 -4.54 -6.24
C ILE A 22 -8.96 -4.01 -6.18
N ILE A 23 -9.58 -3.78 -7.34
CA ILE A 23 -10.97 -3.30 -7.43
C ILE A 23 -11.92 -4.32 -6.80
N GLU A 24 -11.77 -5.61 -7.11
CA GLU A 24 -12.59 -6.67 -6.52
C GLU A 24 -12.49 -6.70 -4.99
N ARG A 25 -11.28 -6.64 -4.44
CA ARG A 25 -11.07 -6.54 -2.98
C ARG A 25 -11.74 -5.30 -2.37
N LYS A 26 -11.66 -4.15 -3.05
CA LYS A 26 -12.31 -2.91 -2.61
C LYS A 26 -13.83 -3.02 -2.65
N LEU A 27 -14.40 -3.62 -3.68
CA LEU A 27 -15.82 -3.87 -3.78
C LEU A 27 -16.33 -4.74 -2.62
N ARG A 28 -15.62 -5.84 -2.30
CA ARG A 28 -15.94 -6.68 -1.14
C ARG A 28 -15.88 -5.90 0.17
N GLN A 29 -14.85 -5.08 0.37
CA GLN A 29 -14.71 -4.25 1.57
C GLN A 29 -15.81 -3.20 1.70
N CYS A 30 -16.29 -2.64 0.59
CA CYS A 30 -17.32 -1.60 0.61
C CYS A 30 -18.74 -2.19 0.76
N SER A 31 -18.98 -3.39 0.23
CA SER A 31 -20.31 -4.03 0.26
C SER A 31 -20.55 -4.87 1.51
N THR A 32 -19.47 -5.22 2.25
CA THR A 32 -19.51 -6.22 3.34
C THR A 32 -20.07 -7.58 2.91
N SER A 33 -20.09 -7.88 1.61
CA SER A 33 -20.63 -9.09 1.00
C SER A 33 -19.62 -9.69 0.04
N GLU A 34 -19.57 -11.01 -0.05
CA GLU A 34 -18.71 -11.71 -1.03
C GLU A 34 -19.26 -11.57 -2.46
N ASN A 35 -20.58 -11.55 -2.60
CA ASN A 35 -21.26 -11.43 -3.89
C ASN A 35 -21.90 -10.06 -4.05
N GLN A 36 -21.33 -9.22 -4.91
CA GLN A 36 -21.85 -7.89 -5.19
C GLN A 36 -22.81 -7.93 -6.39
N SER A 37 -23.95 -7.21 -6.28
CA SER A 37 -24.84 -7.04 -7.41
C SER A 37 -24.18 -6.18 -8.51
N LEU A 38 -24.52 -6.44 -9.78
CA LEU A 38 -24.07 -5.61 -10.90
C LEU A 38 -24.43 -4.12 -10.73
N LYS A 39 -25.57 -3.84 -10.11
CA LYS A 39 -26.01 -2.48 -9.80
C LYS A 39 -25.01 -1.80 -8.86
N PHE A 40 -24.62 -2.47 -7.78
CA PHE A 40 -23.62 -1.95 -6.83
C PHE A 40 -22.27 -1.71 -7.50
N VAL A 41 -21.80 -2.68 -8.30
CA VAL A 41 -20.52 -2.55 -9.02
C VAL A 41 -20.52 -1.33 -9.96
N ARG A 42 -21.60 -1.11 -10.71
CA ARG A 42 -21.74 0.05 -11.59
C ARG A 42 -21.75 1.36 -10.81
N GLN A 43 -22.52 1.45 -9.73
CA GLN A 43 -22.57 2.63 -8.87
C GLN A 43 -21.21 2.95 -8.26
N TRP A 44 -20.49 1.93 -7.80
CA TRP A 44 -19.15 2.10 -7.27
C TRP A 44 -18.17 2.57 -8.35
N ALA A 45 -18.21 2.01 -9.55
CA ALA A 45 -17.36 2.42 -10.66
C ALA A 45 -17.61 3.88 -11.07
N GLU A 46 -18.87 4.32 -11.15
CA GLU A 46 -19.20 5.73 -11.40
C GLU A 46 -18.70 6.64 -10.28
N TRP A 47 -18.84 6.21 -9.01
CA TRP A 47 -18.33 6.97 -7.88
C TRP A 47 -16.79 7.04 -7.88
N ALA A 48 -16.08 5.96 -8.26
CA ALA A 48 -14.63 5.92 -8.30
C ALA A 48 -14.04 6.70 -9.50
N ARG A 49 -14.85 6.95 -10.53
CA ARG A 49 -14.41 7.68 -11.73
C ARG A 49 -13.94 9.08 -11.35
N GLY A 50 -12.73 9.45 -11.78
CA GLY A 50 -12.10 10.73 -11.46
C GLY A 50 -11.64 10.88 -10.00
N ARG A 51 -11.66 9.78 -9.21
CA ARG A 51 -11.16 9.74 -7.82
C ARG A 51 -10.10 8.70 -7.60
N LEU A 52 -10.08 7.62 -8.42
CA LEU A 52 -9.15 6.50 -8.25
C LEU A 52 -8.46 6.21 -9.58
N TRP A 53 -7.13 6.16 -9.55
CA TRP A 53 -6.27 5.80 -10.67
C TRP A 53 -5.35 4.66 -10.28
N PHE A 54 -4.91 3.92 -11.28
CA PHE A 54 -3.97 2.82 -11.13
C PHE A 54 -2.79 3.02 -12.06
N TYR A 55 -1.58 2.78 -11.54
CA TYR A 55 -0.41 2.57 -12.36
C TYR A 55 -0.35 1.07 -12.72
N ASP A 56 -0.78 0.73 -13.95
CA ASP A 56 -0.90 -0.66 -14.39
C ASP A 56 0.44 -1.18 -14.91
N HIS A 57 1.24 -1.70 -14.00
CA HIS A 57 2.50 -2.39 -14.29
C HIS A 57 2.61 -3.63 -13.41
N GLN A 58 3.09 -4.73 -14.00
CA GLN A 58 3.27 -6.00 -13.28
C GLN A 58 4.74 -6.36 -13.17
N GLY A 59 5.11 -6.96 -12.05
CA GLY A 59 6.50 -7.32 -11.76
C GLY A 59 7.31 -6.16 -11.18
N SER A 60 8.63 -6.24 -11.26
CA SER A 60 9.49 -5.16 -10.75
C SER A 60 9.40 -3.93 -11.63
N VAL A 61 9.21 -2.78 -11.03
CA VAL A 61 9.16 -1.48 -11.71
C VAL A 61 10.37 -0.64 -11.33
N ASN A 62 10.86 0.17 -12.26
CA ASN A 62 11.95 1.09 -11.95
C ASN A 62 11.42 2.24 -11.08
N ALA A 63 12.07 2.46 -9.93
CA ALA A 63 11.72 3.50 -8.97
C ALA A 63 11.57 4.88 -9.62
N LYS A 64 12.40 5.25 -10.60
CA LYS A 64 12.31 6.53 -11.31
C LYS A 64 10.98 6.71 -12.05
N TYR A 65 10.43 5.63 -12.64
CA TYR A 65 9.13 5.70 -13.29
C TYR A 65 7.98 5.86 -12.30
N VAL A 66 8.11 5.26 -11.11
CA VAL A 66 7.14 5.45 -10.02
C VAL A 66 7.10 6.91 -9.58
N LEU A 67 8.27 7.50 -9.33
CA LEU A 67 8.38 8.91 -8.94
C LEU A 67 7.81 9.85 -10.02
N ALA A 68 8.12 9.58 -11.30
CA ALA A 68 7.57 10.34 -12.41
C ALA A 68 6.04 10.18 -12.53
N ALA A 69 5.51 8.97 -12.33
CA ALA A 69 4.08 8.71 -12.36
C ALA A 69 3.33 9.45 -11.23
N ILE A 70 3.90 9.52 -10.03
CA ILE A 70 3.32 10.28 -8.90
C ILE A 70 3.24 11.76 -9.26
N ARG A 71 4.34 12.38 -9.72
CA ARG A 71 4.37 13.79 -10.11
C ARG A 71 3.37 14.07 -11.24
N TYR A 72 3.37 13.25 -12.29
CA TYR A 72 2.43 13.38 -13.40
C TYR A 72 0.98 13.30 -12.95
N ALA A 73 0.66 12.32 -12.11
CA ALA A 73 -0.71 12.11 -11.63
C ALA A 73 -1.17 13.27 -10.72
N GLN A 74 -0.27 13.81 -9.92
CA GLN A 74 -0.56 14.98 -9.10
C GLN A 74 -0.84 16.20 -9.99
N ASP A 75 0.04 16.50 -10.94
CA ASP A 75 -0.12 17.66 -11.85
C ASP A 75 -1.37 17.53 -12.72
N LYS A 76 -1.61 16.34 -13.29
CA LYS A 76 -2.67 16.13 -14.28
C LYS A 76 -4.05 15.92 -13.65
N PHE A 77 -4.13 15.23 -12.52
CA PHE A 77 -5.37 14.79 -11.93
C PHE A 77 -5.65 15.38 -10.55
N GLY A 78 -4.67 16.05 -9.95
CA GLY A 78 -4.75 16.58 -8.59
C GLY A 78 -4.86 15.48 -7.54
N ILE A 79 -4.03 14.44 -7.67
CA ILE A 79 -3.95 13.34 -6.70
C ILE A 79 -3.51 13.90 -5.35
N THR A 80 -4.16 13.46 -4.28
CA THR A 80 -3.83 13.82 -2.89
C THR A 80 -3.34 12.65 -2.06
N GLN A 81 -3.61 11.42 -2.52
CA GLN A 81 -3.23 10.18 -1.82
C GLN A 81 -2.53 9.25 -2.80
N VAL A 82 -1.40 8.68 -2.41
CA VAL A 82 -0.68 7.66 -3.20
C VAL A 82 -0.46 6.43 -2.33
N VAL A 83 -0.70 5.25 -2.90
CA VAL A 83 -0.34 3.96 -2.29
C VAL A 83 0.72 3.32 -3.16
N VAL A 84 1.88 2.99 -2.59
CA VAL A 84 2.98 2.24 -3.24
C VAL A 84 3.06 0.88 -2.56
N ASP A 85 2.65 -0.17 -3.25
CA ASP A 85 2.55 -1.55 -2.73
C ASP A 85 3.29 -2.53 -3.67
N SER A 86 4.51 -2.89 -3.35
CA SER A 86 5.32 -2.62 -2.17
C SER A 86 6.72 -2.12 -2.54
N LEU A 87 7.48 -1.64 -1.53
CA LEU A 87 8.89 -1.25 -1.68
C LEU A 87 9.74 -2.35 -2.36
N MET A 88 9.44 -3.62 -2.07
CA MET A 88 10.16 -4.77 -2.62
C MET A 88 10.05 -4.91 -4.14
N LYS A 89 9.06 -4.28 -4.75
CA LYS A 89 8.82 -4.33 -6.21
C LYS A 89 9.37 -3.13 -6.98
N MET A 90 10.06 -2.22 -6.28
CA MET A 90 10.62 -1.00 -6.91
C MET A 90 11.94 -1.24 -7.66
N GLY A 91 12.27 -2.49 -8.00
CA GLY A 91 13.50 -2.83 -8.71
C GLY A 91 14.77 -2.52 -7.93
N ILE A 92 14.66 -2.44 -6.61
CA ILE A 92 15.74 -2.13 -5.69
C ILE A 92 16.10 -3.40 -4.94
N ALA A 93 17.38 -3.80 -4.99
CA ALA A 93 17.85 -4.99 -4.30
C ALA A 93 17.64 -4.89 -2.78
N THR A 94 17.46 -6.06 -2.14
CA THR A 94 17.35 -6.18 -0.68
C THR A 94 18.70 -6.57 -0.02
N SER A 95 19.79 -6.57 -0.79
CA SER A 95 21.17 -6.74 -0.32
C SER A 95 21.71 -5.41 0.22
N ALA A 96 22.86 -5.46 0.88
CA ALA A 96 23.52 -4.27 1.43
C ALA A 96 23.70 -3.15 0.40
N ASP A 97 24.08 -3.48 -0.85
CA ASP A 97 24.21 -2.51 -1.95
C ASP A 97 22.85 -1.88 -2.38
N GLY A 98 21.75 -2.51 -2.00
CA GLY A 98 20.41 -2.02 -2.28
C GLY A 98 19.85 -1.09 -1.20
N TYR A 99 20.45 -1.07 0.00
CA TYR A 99 19.93 -0.26 1.11
C TYR A 99 20.05 1.23 0.83
N ASP A 100 21.15 1.69 0.25
CA ASP A 100 21.30 3.09 -0.16
C ASP A 100 20.27 3.49 -1.22
N LYS A 101 19.94 2.57 -2.13
CA LYS A 101 18.89 2.82 -3.15
C LYS A 101 17.49 2.83 -2.54
N GLN A 102 17.23 2.02 -1.51
CA GLN A 102 15.97 2.06 -0.77
C GLN A 102 15.82 3.39 -0.04
N LYS A 103 16.86 3.81 0.67
CA LYS A 103 16.92 5.10 1.35
C LYS A 103 16.72 6.25 0.37
N TRP A 104 17.47 6.27 -0.73
CA TRP A 104 17.32 7.25 -1.80
C TRP A 104 15.88 7.32 -2.34
N PHE A 105 15.23 6.18 -2.55
CA PHE A 105 13.87 6.13 -3.04
C PHE A 105 12.87 6.72 -2.03
N VAL A 106 13.00 6.37 -0.75
CA VAL A 106 12.14 6.89 0.32
C VAL A 106 12.36 8.39 0.51
N ASP A 107 13.60 8.88 0.47
CA ASP A 107 13.95 10.29 0.51
C ASP A 107 13.27 11.08 -0.62
N LEU A 108 13.28 10.55 -1.83
CA LEU A 108 12.59 11.17 -2.95
C LEU A 108 11.06 11.13 -2.83
N LEU A 109 10.48 10.07 -2.25
CA LEU A 109 9.05 10.03 -1.95
C LEU A 109 8.69 11.11 -0.91
N GLN A 110 9.50 11.28 0.12
CA GLN A 110 9.34 12.32 1.13
C GLN A 110 9.44 13.71 0.50
N SER A 111 10.44 13.96 -0.35
CA SER A 111 10.56 15.21 -1.08
C SER A 111 9.32 15.51 -1.93
N ILE A 112 8.80 14.51 -2.66
CA ILE A 112 7.56 14.68 -3.44
C ILE A 112 6.38 15.01 -2.52
N ALA A 113 6.24 14.33 -1.39
CA ALA A 113 5.17 14.61 -0.44
C ALA A 113 5.23 16.05 0.08
N HIS A 114 6.41 16.54 0.44
CA HIS A 114 6.63 17.92 0.88
C HIS A 114 6.35 18.95 -0.23
N ASP A 115 6.87 18.71 -1.44
CA ASP A 115 6.74 19.65 -2.57
C ASP A 115 5.29 19.78 -3.05
N THR A 116 4.52 18.71 -2.97
CA THR A 116 3.21 18.62 -3.63
C THR A 116 2.04 18.55 -2.66
N GLY A 117 2.28 18.31 -1.38
CA GLY A 117 1.24 18.07 -0.37
C GLY A 117 0.52 16.72 -0.52
N VAL A 118 1.04 15.81 -1.35
CA VAL A 118 0.50 14.45 -1.52
C VAL A 118 0.86 13.60 -0.29
N HIS A 119 -0.10 12.88 0.26
CA HIS A 119 0.15 11.88 1.29
C HIS A 119 0.52 10.55 0.65
N ILE A 120 1.66 9.97 1.03
CA ILE A 120 2.19 8.74 0.44
C ILE A 120 2.15 7.61 1.48
N HIS A 121 1.45 6.53 1.16
CA HIS A 121 1.43 5.28 1.90
C HIS A 121 2.40 4.31 1.24
N LEU A 122 3.55 4.08 1.85
CA LEU A 122 4.52 3.10 1.38
C LEU A 122 4.32 1.78 2.14
N VAL A 123 4.01 0.70 1.42
CA VAL A 123 3.91 -0.65 1.98
C VAL A 123 5.28 -1.30 1.96
N ALA A 124 5.71 -1.81 3.10
CA ALA A 124 6.91 -2.61 3.23
C ALA A 124 6.58 -3.91 3.99
N HIS A 125 7.23 -5.01 3.59
CA HIS A 125 7.06 -6.29 4.29
C HIS A 125 7.88 -6.31 5.58
N ALA A 126 7.38 -6.92 6.63
CA ALA A 126 8.16 -7.24 7.80
C ALA A 126 9.15 -8.40 7.51
N ARG A 127 10.25 -8.44 8.25
CA ARG A 127 11.11 -9.62 8.31
C ARG A 127 10.33 -10.78 8.91
N LYS A 128 10.73 -12.00 8.57
CA LYS A 128 10.14 -13.18 9.24
C LYS A 128 10.51 -13.14 10.72
N ALA A 129 9.50 -13.13 11.57
CA ALA A 129 9.68 -13.33 13.00
C ALA A 129 10.12 -14.78 13.29
N ASN A 130 10.69 -15.02 14.47
CA ASN A 130 11.06 -16.34 14.92
C ASN A 130 9.83 -17.22 15.21
N SER A 131 8.68 -16.59 15.43
CA SER A 131 7.38 -17.22 15.69
C SER A 131 6.26 -16.43 14.99
N ASP A 132 5.28 -17.15 14.44
CA ASP A 132 4.08 -16.56 13.82
C ASP A 132 3.18 -15.83 14.83
N SER A 133 3.41 -16.03 16.13
CA SER A 133 2.68 -15.37 17.23
C SER A 133 3.35 -14.11 17.74
N GLU A 134 4.54 -13.77 17.26
CA GLU A 134 5.28 -12.58 17.66
C GLU A 134 4.92 -11.39 16.76
N MET A 135 4.49 -10.30 17.40
CA MET A 135 4.19 -9.07 16.67
C MET A 135 5.48 -8.38 16.22
N PRO A 136 5.64 -8.07 14.93
CA PRO A 136 6.80 -7.32 14.46
C PRO A 136 6.88 -5.93 15.12
N GLY A 137 8.09 -5.51 15.45
CA GLY A 137 8.38 -4.14 15.84
C GLY A 137 8.44 -3.20 14.64
N ILE A 138 8.48 -1.90 14.90
CA ILE A 138 8.56 -0.87 13.84
C ILE A 138 9.82 -0.97 12.98
N HIS A 139 10.92 -1.49 13.55
CA HIS A 139 12.20 -1.67 12.85
C HIS A 139 12.37 -3.05 12.20
N ASP A 140 11.36 -3.92 12.31
CA ASP A 140 11.40 -5.26 11.67
C ASP A 140 11.03 -5.21 10.18
N VAL A 141 11.25 -4.08 9.55
CA VAL A 141 11.03 -3.94 8.11
C VAL A 141 12.06 -4.75 7.32
N LYS A 142 11.60 -5.42 6.26
CA LYS A 142 12.47 -6.12 5.32
C LYS A 142 13.20 -5.08 4.45
N GLY A 143 14.49 -4.95 4.62
CA GLY A 143 15.33 -3.94 3.99
C GLY A 143 16.11 -3.17 5.04
N THR A 144 16.39 -1.90 4.80
CA THR A 144 17.00 -1.02 5.81
C THR A 144 15.97 -0.50 6.79
N SER A 145 16.26 -0.54 8.10
CA SER A 145 15.40 0.02 9.14
C SER A 145 15.32 1.55 9.09
N GLU A 146 16.32 2.20 8.47
CA GLU A 146 16.36 3.66 8.33
C GLU A 146 15.14 4.25 7.60
N ILE A 147 14.45 3.45 6.77
CA ILE A 147 13.21 3.90 6.11
C ILE A 147 12.08 4.20 7.12
N CYS A 148 12.09 3.57 8.28
CA CYS A 148 11.14 3.87 9.35
C CYS A 148 11.45 5.20 10.02
N ASP A 149 12.74 5.55 10.13
CA ASP A 149 13.19 6.82 10.71
C ASP A 149 12.85 8.02 9.80
N MET A 150 12.73 7.76 8.48
CA MET A 150 12.33 8.76 7.49
C MET A 150 10.81 8.92 7.37
N ALA A 151 10.03 7.99 7.91
CA ALA A 151 8.57 8.04 7.83
C ALA A 151 7.98 8.90 8.94
N GLU A 152 7.04 9.77 8.61
CA GLU A 152 6.32 10.60 9.60
C GLU A 152 5.42 9.76 10.51
N ASN A 153 4.89 8.65 9.97
CA ASN A 153 4.08 7.70 10.69
C ASN A 153 4.39 6.27 10.25
N VAL A 154 4.52 5.36 11.21
CA VAL A 154 4.74 3.93 10.94
C VAL A 154 3.59 3.13 11.55
N TYR A 155 2.94 2.30 10.74
CA TYR A 155 1.87 1.41 11.17
C TYR A 155 2.29 -0.04 10.92
N VAL A 156 2.16 -0.87 11.94
CA VAL A 156 2.36 -2.32 11.82
C VAL A 156 0.99 -3.00 11.73
N VAL A 157 0.76 -3.73 10.65
CA VAL A 157 -0.43 -4.57 10.48
C VAL A 157 -0.02 -6.01 10.68
N TRP A 158 -0.57 -6.64 11.71
CA TRP A 158 -0.22 -7.99 12.10
C TRP A 158 -1.46 -8.80 12.50
N THR A 159 -1.43 -10.09 12.20
CA THR A 159 -2.49 -11.02 12.56
C THR A 159 -1.94 -12.08 13.51
N ASN A 160 -2.52 -12.20 14.68
CA ASN A 160 -2.17 -13.24 15.63
C ASN A 160 -2.77 -14.58 15.17
N LYS A 161 -1.97 -15.36 14.43
CA LYS A 161 -2.40 -16.66 13.91
C LYS A 161 -2.82 -17.64 15.01
N ARG A 162 -2.07 -17.70 16.12
CA ARG A 162 -2.39 -18.55 17.25
C ARG A 162 -3.79 -18.25 17.79
N LYS A 163 -4.12 -16.97 17.94
CA LYS A 163 -5.46 -16.58 18.39
C LYS A 163 -6.55 -16.92 17.36
N LEU A 164 -6.25 -16.83 16.07
CA LEU A 164 -7.18 -17.27 15.03
C LEU A 164 -7.42 -18.78 15.10
N ASP A 165 -6.36 -19.58 15.23
CA ASP A 165 -6.45 -21.05 15.33
C ASP A 165 -7.25 -21.45 16.58
N GLU A 166 -7.08 -20.73 17.71
CA GLU A 166 -7.87 -20.95 18.94
C GLU A 166 -9.36 -20.62 18.73
N ILE A 167 -9.67 -19.56 17.96
CA ILE A 167 -11.06 -19.18 17.64
C ILE A 167 -11.69 -20.22 16.70
N GLU A 168 -10.99 -20.60 15.63
CA GLU A 168 -11.47 -21.57 14.65
C GLU A 168 -11.58 -22.98 15.23
N GLY A 169 -10.69 -23.34 16.14
CA GLY A 169 -10.71 -24.61 16.88
C GLY A 169 -11.78 -24.72 18.01
N GLY A 170 -12.56 -23.66 18.23
CA GLY A 170 -13.62 -23.64 19.26
C GLY A 170 -13.10 -23.59 20.71
N ASN A 171 -11.81 -23.35 20.92
CA ASN A 171 -11.15 -23.32 22.23
C ASN A 171 -11.05 -21.90 22.82
N PHE A 172 -11.99 -21.03 22.51
CA PHE A 172 -11.98 -19.67 23.03
C PHE A 172 -12.35 -19.65 24.51
N LYS A 173 -11.36 -19.52 25.41
CA LYS A 173 -11.58 -19.15 26.81
C LYS A 173 -11.61 -17.62 26.90
N HIS A 174 -12.74 -17.10 27.34
CA HIS A 174 -12.93 -15.66 27.63
C HIS A 174 -11.98 -15.17 28.72
#